data_b87912df8a877ee1e302bdde1ba48dab
#
_entry.id   b87912df8a877ee1e302bdde1ba48dab
#
_cell.length_a   1.000
_cell.length_b   1.000
_cell.length_c   1.000
_cell.angle_alpha   90.00
_cell.angle_beta   90.00
_cell.angle_gamma   90.00
#
_symmetry.space_group_name_H-M   'P 1'
#
loop_
_entity.id
_entity.type
_entity.pdbx_description
1 polymer ?
#
loop_
_entity_poly.entity_id
_entity_poly.type
_entity_poly.pdbx_seq_one_letter_code
_entity_poly.pdbx_strand_id
1 'polypeptide(L)'
;MLKNKLFNSSSKFTKNLDEAVKEVTETDVVIDDEEKSSAETLEKNKKNEEVKRGEEENQVSQVENMDKKIDVDSNNPKVNKAKSVVKKAFDFLRSKPDTRKILFNDDFVEKLEDILISSDVGSKTALKISEKISSKAYGRKIAVTQLKEYLIDEITMILEPIAKPIPIYQTVPQIVVVVGVNGSGKTTTIGKLASQFKMAGKSVMIGAGDTFRAAAIEQLSVWAERVDVPIVKGDQGSDPASLAYKSVEKAINENMDLLFIDTAGRLQNKTDLMQELVKIVTVIKKVKSDAPENIILVLDATTGQNIISQVEIFQQMVNITGIIMTKLDGSAKGGVLISVADRFKLPIHAIGVGETLDDLQPFDPEEFATALIGDFRE
;
A
#
# COMPACT_ATOMS: atom_id res chain seq x y z
N MET A 1 9.89 10.69 -1.72
CA MET A 1 9.32 10.66 -3.09
C MET A 1 8.27 9.58 -3.30
N LEU A 2 8.38 8.43 -2.65
CA LEU A 2 7.40 7.32 -2.75
C LEU A 2 6.03 7.70 -2.17
N LYS A 3 5.97 8.39 -1.03
CA LYS A 3 4.74 8.85 -0.37
C LYS A 3 3.72 9.49 -1.30
N ASN A 4 4.16 10.35 -2.23
CA ASN A 4 3.26 11.06 -3.15
C ASN A 4 2.78 10.21 -4.33
N LYS A 5 3.37 9.01 -4.54
CA LYS A 5 3.01 8.09 -5.62
C LYS A 5 2.20 6.90 -5.15
N LEU A 6 2.38 6.46 -3.90
CA LEU A 6 1.71 5.26 -3.38
C LEU A 6 0.19 5.40 -3.25
N PHE A 7 -0.30 6.58 -2.91
CA PHE A 7 -1.75 6.82 -2.81
C PHE A 7 -2.03 8.27 -3.21
N ASN A 8 -2.64 8.47 -4.36
CA ASN A 8 -2.96 9.78 -4.98
C ASN A 8 -4.02 10.62 -4.24
N SER A 9 -4.01 10.67 -2.96
CA SER A 9 -4.86 11.33 -1.95
C SER A 9 -5.12 10.36 -0.82
N SER A 10 -5.38 10.84 0.38
CA SER A 10 -5.58 10.03 1.60
C SER A 10 -6.27 8.70 1.29
N SER A 11 -5.65 7.59 1.69
CA SER A 11 -6.14 6.25 1.42
C SER A 11 -7.60 6.11 1.90
N LYS A 12 -8.35 5.17 1.36
CA LYS A 12 -9.70 4.87 1.87
C LYS A 12 -9.65 4.56 3.37
N PHE A 13 -8.57 3.91 3.82
CA PHE A 13 -8.34 3.62 5.23
C PHE A 13 -8.28 4.91 6.08
N THR A 14 -7.46 5.89 5.67
CA THR A 14 -7.32 7.17 6.39
C THR A 14 -8.65 7.88 6.53
N LYS A 15 -9.45 7.93 5.44
CA LYS A 15 -10.77 8.58 5.46
C LYS A 15 -11.72 7.88 6.42
N ASN A 16 -11.83 6.56 6.34
CA ASN A 16 -12.71 5.78 7.21
C ASN A 16 -12.29 5.87 8.67
N LEU A 17 -10.98 5.87 8.95
CA LEU A 17 -10.45 6.04 10.29
C LEU A 17 -10.79 7.44 10.87
N ASP A 18 -10.60 8.49 10.07
CA ASP A 18 -10.93 9.86 10.50
C ASP A 18 -12.43 10.05 10.73
N GLU A 19 -13.30 9.38 9.95
CA GLU A 19 -14.76 9.36 10.16
C GLU A 19 -15.14 8.64 11.46
N ALA A 20 -14.61 7.45 11.69
CA ALA A 20 -14.88 6.68 12.91
C ALA A 20 -14.40 7.42 14.18
N VAL A 21 -13.24 8.08 14.10
CA VAL A 21 -12.73 8.93 15.18
C VAL A 21 -13.67 10.10 15.47
N LYS A 22 -14.22 10.76 14.45
CA LYS A 22 -15.19 11.86 14.61
C LYS A 22 -16.45 11.37 15.31
N GLU A 23 -17.04 10.28 14.84
CA GLU A 23 -18.25 9.70 15.45
C GLU A 23 -18.08 9.41 16.94
N VAL A 24 -16.96 8.77 17.31
CA VAL A 24 -16.70 8.43 18.72
C VAL A 24 -16.44 9.68 19.56
N THR A 25 -15.71 10.68 19.04
CA THR A 25 -15.45 11.92 19.77
C THR A 25 -16.69 12.80 19.91
N GLU A 26 -17.60 12.81 18.94
CA GLU A 26 -18.87 13.52 19.01
C GLU A 26 -19.82 12.86 20.02
N THR A 27 -19.85 11.55 20.11
CA THR A 27 -20.67 10.79 21.07
C THR A 27 -20.18 11.01 22.51
N ASP A 28 -18.86 11.04 22.74
CA ASP A 28 -18.25 11.33 24.06
C ASP A 28 -18.59 12.74 24.55
N VAL A 29 -18.68 13.74 23.65
CA VAL A 29 -19.07 15.12 24.00
C VAL A 29 -20.53 15.20 24.44
N VAL A 30 -21.43 14.46 23.78
CA VAL A 30 -22.86 14.41 24.15
C VAL A 30 -23.04 13.77 25.53
N ILE A 31 -22.31 12.71 25.85
CA ILE A 31 -22.38 12.03 27.15
C ILE A 31 -21.83 12.91 28.25
N ASP A 32 -20.68 13.57 28.04
CA ASP A 32 -20.09 14.51 29.01
C ASP A 32 -21.00 15.74 29.28
N ASP A 33 -21.76 16.20 28.27
CA ASP A 33 -22.71 17.29 28.44
C ASP A 33 -24.00 16.83 29.14
N GLU A 34 -24.47 15.61 28.93
CA GLU A 34 -25.62 15.01 29.64
C GLU A 34 -25.27 14.72 31.11
N GLU A 35 -24.06 14.20 31.41
CA GLU A 35 -23.57 14.01 32.79
C GLU A 35 -23.37 15.33 33.53
N LYS A 36 -22.82 16.37 32.87
CA LYS A 36 -22.71 17.71 33.45
C LYS A 36 -24.07 18.37 33.67
N SER A 37 -25.01 18.24 32.72
CA SER A 37 -26.38 18.73 32.88
C SER A 37 -27.10 18.01 34.01
N SER A 38 -26.90 16.72 34.18
CA SER A 38 -27.45 15.94 35.28
C SER A 38 -26.84 16.32 36.64
N ALA A 39 -25.53 16.54 36.67
CA ALA A 39 -24.81 17.00 37.87
C ALA A 39 -25.21 18.43 38.27
N GLU A 40 -25.31 19.38 37.31
CA GLU A 40 -25.81 20.75 37.57
C GLU A 40 -27.25 20.78 38.02
N THR A 41 -28.10 19.86 37.52
CA THR A 41 -29.49 19.73 37.98
C THR A 41 -29.59 19.23 39.41
N LEU A 42 -28.69 18.29 39.81
CA LEU A 42 -28.59 17.81 41.19
C LEU A 42 -28.02 18.86 42.16
N GLU A 43 -27.05 19.66 41.72
CA GLU A 43 -26.51 20.77 42.50
C GLU A 43 -27.51 21.93 42.63
N LYS A 44 -28.26 22.27 41.57
CA LYS A 44 -29.33 23.28 41.64
C LYS A 44 -30.47 22.84 42.56
N ASN A 45 -30.81 21.57 42.62
CA ASN A 45 -31.81 21.07 43.56
C ASN A 45 -31.29 21.09 45.02
N LYS A 46 -30.03 20.88 45.28
CA LYS A 46 -29.41 21.03 46.60
C LYS A 46 -29.29 22.50 47.04
N LYS A 47 -28.99 23.42 46.13
CA LYS A 47 -28.94 24.88 46.44
C LYS A 47 -30.29 25.52 46.65
N ASN A 48 -31.38 25.01 46.01
CA ASN A 48 -32.72 25.55 46.25
C ASN A 48 -33.33 25.17 47.63
N GLU A 49 -32.74 24.21 48.35
CA GLU A 49 -33.14 23.92 49.73
C GLU A 49 -32.39 24.79 50.76
N GLU A 50 -31.22 25.39 50.40
CA GLU A 50 -30.45 26.28 51.31
C GLU A 50 -30.71 27.79 51.13
N VAL A 51 -31.37 28.26 50.06
CA VAL A 51 -31.62 29.70 49.77
C VAL A 51 -33.03 30.13 50.19
N LYS A 52 -33.55 29.65 51.33
CA LYS A 52 -34.65 30.31 52.04
C LYS A 52 -34.18 31.10 53.26
N ARG A 53 -32.95 31.57 53.29
CA ARG A 53 -32.46 32.53 54.30
C ARG A 53 -31.39 33.43 53.71
N GLY A 54 -31.71 34.74 53.56
CA GLY A 54 -30.71 35.77 53.40
C GLY A 54 -30.85 36.58 52.11
N GLU A 55 -31.75 37.53 52.13
CA GLU A 55 -31.77 38.71 51.26
C GLU A 55 -30.67 39.69 51.60
N GLU A 56 -30.21 40.42 50.60
CA GLU A 56 -29.77 41.82 50.56
C GLU A 56 -28.35 42.13 50.11
N GLU A 57 -28.33 43.04 49.14
CA GLU A 57 -27.30 44.06 48.78
C GLU A 57 -26.08 43.60 47.95
N ASN A 58 -25.65 44.23 46.88
CA ASN A 58 -25.68 45.57 46.31
C ASN A 58 -24.97 45.59 44.92
N GLN A 59 -25.57 46.27 44.01
CA GLN A 59 -25.17 47.21 42.93
C GLN A 59 -23.70 47.31 42.41
N VAL A 60 -23.65 47.47 41.07
CA VAL A 60 -22.93 48.47 40.21
C VAL A 60 -21.49 48.14 39.76
N SER A 61 -21.19 47.97 38.48
CA SER A 61 -20.85 49.06 37.54
C SER A 61 -20.47 48.55 36.14
N GLN A 62 -20.93 49.29 35.17
CA GLN A 62 -20.61 49.28 33.73
C GLN A 62 -19.14 49.62 33.46
N VAL A 63 -18.60 49.25 32.31
CA VAL A 63 -17.93 50.13 31.35
C VAL A 63 -17.89 49.53 29.93
N GLU A 64 -18.20 50.40 29.01
CA GLU A 64 -18.43 50.30 27.57
C GLU A 64 -17.18 50.10 26.69
N ASN A 65 -17.44 49.54 25.51
CA ASN A 65 -16.97 49.90 24.15
C ASN A 65 -15.53 50.33 23.87
N MET A 66 -14.97 49.70 22.84
CA MET A 66 -14.38 50.40 21.69
C MET A 66 -14.13 49.53 20.47
N ASP A 67 -14.98 49.72 19.46
CA ASP A 67 -14.71 49.39 18.05
C ASP A 67 -13.63 50.30 17.48
N LYS A 68 -12.68 49.75 16.69
CA LYS A 68 -11.99 50.52 15.65
C LYS A 68 -11.78 49.68 14.42
N LYS A 69 -12.50 50.03 13.36
CA LYS A 69 -12.24 49.69 11.95
C LYS A 69 -10.91 50.27 11.50
N ILE A 70 -10.15 49.51 10.75
CA ILE A 70 -9.11 50.04 9.86
C ILE A 70 -9.31 49.38 8.48
N ASP A 71 -9.72 50.23 7.52
CA ASP A 71 -9.68 49.95 6.09
C ASP A 71 -8.24 50.06 5.61
N VAL A 72 -7.77 49.05 4.82
CA VAL A 72 -6.52 49.16 4.06
C VAL A 72 -6.72 48.66 2.63
N ASP A 73 -6.42 49.60 1.76
CA ASP A 73 -6.47 49.62 0.32
C ASP A 73 -5.71 48.42 -0.36
N SER A 74 -6.33 47.88 -1.40
CA SER A 74 -5.88 46.66 -2.11
C SER A 74 -5.25 47.00 -3.45
N ASN A 75 -3.98 47.44 -3.49
CA ASN A 75 -3.20 47.42 -4.73
C ASN A 75 -1.69 47.67 -4.50
N ASN A 76 -0.96 46.61 -4.08
CA ASN A 76 0.50 46.68 -4.07
C ASN A 76 1.10 45.26 -4.28
N PRO A 77 1.91 44.98 -5.32
CA PRO A 77 2.43 43.64 -5.65
C PRO A 77 3.41 43.04 -4.62
N LYS A 78 3.87 43.80 -3.63
CA LYS A 78 4.65 43.27 -2.50
C LYS A 78 3.79 42.58 -1.44
N VAL A 79 2.48 42.78 -1.43
CA VAL A 79 1.53 42.20 -0.48
C VAL A 79 1.17 40.75 -0.90
N ASN A 80 1.25 40.39 -2.20
CA ASN A 80 0.92 39.04 -2.67
C ASN A 80 2.00 38.01 -2.33
N LYS A 81 3.28 38.40 -2.23
CA LYS A 81 4.33 37.52 -1.73
C LYS A 81 4.24 37.25 -0.22
N ALA A 82 3.87 38.31 0.55
CA ALA A 82 3.65 38.17 1.98
C ALA A 82 2.40 37.31 2.30
N LYS A 83 1.31 37.45 1.50
CA LYS A 83 0.10 36.63 1.66
C LYS A 83 0.34 35.16 1.34
N SER A 84 1.24 34.83 0.37
CA SER A 84 1.60 33.44 0.05
C SER A 84 2.49 32.80 1.12
N VAL A 85 3.39 33.58 1.72
CA VAL A 85 4.25 33.12 2.82
C VAL A 85 3.45 32.99 4.12
N VAL A 86 2.54 33.93 4.39
CA VAL A 86 1.63 33.86 5.54
C VAL A 86 0.63 32.73 5.38
N LYS A 87 0.14 32.47 4.16
CA LYS A 87 -0.74 31.32 3.91
C LYS A 87 0.00 29.99 4.09
N LYS A 88 1.25 29.86 3.61
CA LYS A 88 2.09 28.69 3.88
C LYS A 88 2.46 28.53 5.36
N ALA A 89 2.73 29.64 6.06
CA ALA A 89 2.96 29.62 7.50
C ALA A 89 1.67 29.32 8.28
N PHE A 90 0.50 29.76 7.78
CA PHE A 90 -0.80 29.47 8.38
C PHE A 90 -1.25 28.03 8.10
N ASP A 91 -0.93 27.47 6.92
CA ASP A 91 -1.15 26.06 6.62
C ASP A 91 -0.18 25.17 7.43
N PHE A 92 1.07 25.61 7.66
CA PHE A 92 2.03 24.96 8.56
C PHE A 92 1.60 25.02 10.04
N LEU A 93 0.96 26.12 10.49
CA LEU A 93 0.39 26.24 11.84
C LEU A 93 -0.97 25.52 11.99
N ARG A 94 -1.59 25.10 10.87
CA ARG A 94 -2.86 24.35 10.85
C ARG A 94 -2.68 22.84 10.96
N SER A 95 -1.50 22.32 10.72
CA SER A 95 -1.13 20.94 11.04
C SER A 95 -0.79 20.79 12.52
N LYS A 96 -1.74 21.13 13.41
CA LYS A 96 -1.62 20.68 14.79
C LYS A 96 -1.74 19.16 14.79
N PRO A 97 -0.85 18.46 15.52
CA PRO A 97 -1.03 17.03 15.71
C PRO A 97 -2.44 16.77 16.21
N ASP A 98 -3.11 15.78 15.65
CA ASP A 98 -4.47 15.42 16.02
C ASP A 98 -4.49 15.00 17.49
N THR A 99 -4.88 15.93 18.35
CA THR A 99 -4.90 15.76 19.82
C THR A 99 -6.19 15.12 20.31
N ARG A 100 -7.13 14.77 19.40
CA ARG A 100 -8.34 14.06 19.80
C ARG A 100 -7.97 12.75 20.47
N LYS A 101 -8.67 12.42 21.55
CA LYS A 101 -8.53 11.17 22.29
C LYS A 101 -9.76 10.32 22.08
N ILE A 102 -9.56 9.04 21.89
CA ILE A 102 -10.61 8.03 21.75
C ILE A 102 -10.52 7.05 22.92
N LEU A 103 -11.65 6.62 23.43
CA LEU A 103 -11.71 5.50 24.35
C LEU A 103 -11.59 4.20 23.54
N PHE A 104 -10.55 3.41 23.79
CA PHE A 104 -10.33 2.15 23.08
C PHE A 104 -11.09 1.02 23.81
N ASN A 105 -12.35 0.83 23.43
CA ASN A 105 -13.31 -0.13 23.95
C ASN A 105 -13.79 -1.11 22.86
N ASP A 106 -14.71 -2.01 23.21
CA ASP A 106 -15.23 -3.01 22.25
C ASP A 106 -15.85 -2.38 21.02
N ASP A 107 -16.64 -1.30 21.16
CA ASP A 107 -17.28 -0.60 20.04
C ASP A 107 -16.23 -0.01 19.07
N PHE A 108 -15.12 0.50 19.60
CA PHE A 108 -14.05 1.03 18.76
C PHE A 108 -13.23 -0.08 18.11
N VAL A 109 -13.01 -1.20 18.78
CA VAL A 109 -12.34 -2.40 18.23
C VAL A 109 -13.12 -2.93 17.04
N GLU A 110 -14.44 -3.08 17.15
CA GLU A 110 -15.31 -3.51 16.04
C GLU A 110 -15.23 -2.55 14.84
N LYS A 111 -15.33 -1.24 15.09
CA LYS A 111 -15.15 -0.22 14.03
C LYS A 111 -13.76 -0.30 13.37
N LEU A 112 -12.71 -0.51 14.14
CA LEU A 112 -11.36 -0.65 13.61
C LEU A 112 -11.22 -1.89 12.70
N GLU A 113 -11.80 -3.01 13.10
CA GLU A 113 -11.85 -4.22 12.29
C GLU A 113 -12.58 -3.99 10.96
N ASP A 114 -13.74 -3.34 11.00
CA ASP A 114 -14.51 -2.99 9.80
C ASP A 114 -13.73 -2.07 8.86
N ILE A 115 -12.99 -1.10 9.39
CA ILE A 115 -12.13 -0.21 8.61
C ILE A 115 -11.01 -1.00 7.93
N LEU A 116 -10.34 -1.89 8.65
CA LEU A 116 -9.30 -2.75 8.12
C LEU A 116 -9.85 -3.66 7.00
N ILE A 117 -10.98 -4.32 7.24
CA ILE A 117 -11.65 -5.20 6.26
C ILE A 117 -12.08 -4.43 5.02
N SER A 118 -12.71 -3.27 5.19
CA SER A 118 -13.15 -2.41 4.08
C SER A 118 -12.01 -1.86 3.24
N SER A 119 -10.80 -1.88 3.79
CA SER A 119 -9.54 -1.50 3.13
C SER A 119 -8.79 -2.69 2.53
N ASP A 120 -9.46 -3.83 2.36
CA ASP A 120 -8.92 -5.08 1.80
C ASP A 120 -7.83 -5.78 2.65
N VAL A 121 -7.74 -5.49 3.96
CA VAL A 121 -6.82 -6.21 4.88
C VAL A 121 -7.35 -7.60 5.20
N GLY A 122 -8.38 -8.13 4.75
CA GLY A 122 -8.91 -9.46 5.03
C GLY A 122 -9.20 -9.73 6.54
N SER A 123 -10.31 -10.39 6.83
CA SER A 123 -10.83 -10.52 8.20
C SER A 123 -9.86 -11.14 9.22
N LYS A 124 -9.13 -12.20 8.84
CA LYS A 124 -8.18 -12.85 9.76
C LYS A 124 -7.02 -11.94 10.16
N THR A 125 -6.48 -11.18 9.20
CA THR A 125 -5.38 -10.26 9.47
C THR A 125 -5.88 -9.02 10.20
N ALA A 126 -7.08 -8.53 9.89
CA ALA A 126 -7.72 -7.43 10.61
C ALA A 126 -7.90 -7.76 12.09
N LEU A 127 -8.50 -8.92 12.40
CA LEU A 127 -8.67 -9.41 13.78
C LEU A 127 -7.32 -9.50 14.51
N LYS A 128 -6.28 -10.04 13.88
CA LYS A 128 -4.95 -10.15 14.47
C LYS A 128 -4.33 -8.80 14.79
N ILE A 129 -4.51 -7.80 13.92
CA ILE A 129 -4.03 -6.42 14.15
C ILE A 129 -4.81 -5.79 15.31
N SER A 130 -6.15 -5.88 15.30
CA SER A 130 -7.00 -5.30 16.34
C SER A 130 -6.74 -5.91 17.72
N GLU A 131 -6.56 -7.23 17.81
CA GLU A 131 -6.16 -7.93 19.07
C GLU A 131 -4.82 -7.42 19.60
N LYS A 132 -3.82 -7.22 18.73
CA LYS A 132 -2.51 -6.70 19.13
C LYS A 132 -2.60 -5.28 19.66
N ILE A 133 -3.37 -4.42 19.00
CA ILE A 133 -3.58 -3.05 19.47
C ILE A 133 -4.40 -3.05 20.78
N SER A 134 -5.43 -3.88 20.88
CA SER A 134 -6.22 -4.04 22.09
C SER A 134 -5.35 -4.43 23.30
N SER A 135 -4.39 -5.33 23.11
CA SER A 135 -3.47 -5.70 24.19
C SER A 135 -2.67 -4.53 24.75
N LYS A 136 -2.48 -3.46 23.99
CA LYS A 136 -1.73 -2.25 24.36
C LYS A 136 -2.62 -1.11 24.86
N ALA A 137 -3.84 -0.99 24.33
CA ALA A 137 -4.67 0.21 24.44
C ALA A 137 -6.04 0.00 25.10
N TYR A 138 -6.52 -1.23 25.29
CA TYR A 138 -7.87 -1.52 25.76
C TYR A 138 -8.18 -0.86 27.11
N GLY A 139 -9.35 -0.22 27.20
CA GLY A 139 -9.83 0.51 28.37
C GLY A 139 -9.15 1.86 28.63
N ARG A 140 -8.29 2.34 27.70
CA ARG A 140 -7.56 3.61 27.83
C ARG A 140 -8.07 4.65 26.84
N LYS A 141 -8.01 5.92 27.25
CA LYS A 141 -8.15 7.06 26.31
C LYS A 141 -6.77 7.31 25.65
N ILE A 142 -6.64 7.01 24.37
CA ILE A 142 -5.41 7.19 23.58
C ILE A 142 -5.58 8.30 22.53
N ALA A 143 -4.49 9.00 22.19
CA ALA A 143 -4.51 9.96 21.11
C ALA A 143 -4.65 9.26 19.75
N VAL A 144 -5.31 9.90 18.77
CA VAL A 144 -5.43 9.38 17.40
C VAL A 144 -4.06 9.16 16.76
N THR A 145 -3.10 10.03 17.02
CA THR A 145 -1.70 9.86 16.59
C THR A 145 -1.08 8.57 17.13
N GLN A 146 -1.32 8.27 18.40
CA GLN A 146 -0.83 7.04 19.05
C GLN A 146 -1.48 5.77 18.45
N LEU A 147 -2.78 5.83 18.11
CA LEU A 147 -3.44 4.74 17.39
C LEU A 147 -2.80 4.50 16.03
N LYS A 148 -2.53 5.58 15.26
CA LYS A 148 -1.87 5.50 13.96
C LYS A 148 -0.46 4.90 14.09
N GLU A 149 0.30 5.27 15.11
CA GLU A 149 1.61 4.66 15.41
C GLU A 149 1.48 3.15 15.65
N TYR A 150 0.56 2.73 16.51
CA TYR A 150 0.34 1.31 16.75
C TYR A 150 -0.04 0.53 15.49
N LEU A 151 -0.87 1.13 14.62
CA LEU A 151 -1.24 0.52 13.34
C LEU A 151 -0.04 0.39 12.41
N ILE A 152 0.78 1.44 12.27
CA ILE A 152 1.99 1.41 11.44
C ILE A 152 2.96 0.36 11.97
N ASP A 153 3.21 0.31 13.27
CA ASP A 153 4.10 -0.66 13.88
C ASP A 153 3.64 -2.10 13.63
N GLU A 154 2.35 -2.42 13.87
CA GLU A 154 1.84 -3.79 13.69
C GLU A 154 1.84 -4.20 12.20
N ILE A 155 1.53 -3.29 11.28
CA ILE A 155 1.60 -3.56 9.84
C ILE A 155 3.06 -3.77 9.41
N THR A 156 3.96 -2.91 9.87
CA THR A 156 5.40 -3.03 9.57
C THR A 156 5.95 -4.36 10.07
N MET A 157 5.62 -4.78 11.30
CA MET A 157 6.01 -6.08 11.84
C MET A 157 5.54 -7.28 10.99
N ILE A 158 4.39 -7.17 10.34
CA ILE A 158 3.88 -8.22 9.42
C ILE A 158 4.68 -8.24 8.12
N LEU A 159 5.08 -7.06 7.62
CA LEU A 159 5.67 -6.88 6.30
C LEU A 159 7.21 -7.01 6.29
N GLU A 160 7.89 -6.61 7.36
CA GLU A 160 9.35 -6.55 7.43
C GLU A 160 10.05 -7.88 7.12
N PRO A 161 9.61 -9.06 7.64
CA PRO A 161 10.28 -10.33 7.38
C PRO A 161 10.31 -10.75 5.91
N ILE A 162 9.38 -10.21 5.11
CA ILE A 162 9.17 -10.58 3.71
C ILE A 162 9.56 -9.48 2.71
N ALA A 163 9.95 -8.31 3.18
CA ALA A 163 10.51 -7.24 2.34
C ALA A 163 11.95 -7.61 1.95
N LYS A 164 12.10 -8.32 0.86
CA LYS A 164 13.40 -8.82 0.38
C LYS A 164 13.58 -8.52 -1.09
N PRO A 165 14.69 -7.93 -1.51
CA PRO A 165 14.99 -7.73 -2.93
C PRO A 165 15.07 -9.09 -3.66
N ILE A 166 15.01 -9.05 -4.99
CA ILE A 166 15.28 -10.25 -5.80
C ILE A 166 16.71 -10.73 -5.49
N PRO A 167 16.88 -11.97 -5.01
CA PRO A 167 18.22 -12.47 -4.71
C PRO A 167 19.04 -12.59 -5.98
N ILE A 168 20.30 -12.19 -5.93
CA ILE A 168 21.27 -12.35 -7.00
C ILE A 168 22.15 -13.55 -6.65
N TYR A 169 22.15 -14.55 -7.53
CA TYR A 169 22.94 -15.75 -7.37
C TYR A 169 24.26 -15.65 -8.15
N GLN A 170 25.26 -16.43 -7.75
CA GLN A 170 26.56 -16.50 -8.47
C GLN A 170 26.47 -17.34 -9.76
N THR A 171 25.41 -18.14 -9.89
CA THR A 171 25.17 -18.97 -11.07
C THR A 171 24.68 -18.13 -12.24
N VAL A 172 25.34 -18.23 -13.39
CA VAL A 172 24.98 -17.51 -14.63
C VAL A 172 24.59 -18.47 -15.74
N PRO A 173 23.56 -18.19 -16.55
CA PRO A 173 22.57 -17.13 -16.30
C PRO A 173 21.67 -17.47 -15.12
N GLN A 174 21.29 -16.50 -14.32
CA GLN A 174 20.16 -16.63 -13.40
C GLN A 174 18.86 -16.52 -14.21
N ILE A 175 17.97 -17.50 -14.08
CA ILE A 175 16.73 -17.56 -14.84
C ILE A 175 15.56 -17.17 -13.96
N VAL A 176 14.83 -16.13 -14.39
CA VAL A 176 13.68 -15.57 -13.70
C VAL A 176 12.44 -15.76 -14.57
N VAL A 177 11.54 -16.64 -14.16
CA VAL A 177 10.24 -16.82 -14.82
C VAL A 177 9.22 -15.88 -14.18
N VAL A 178 8.53 -15.08 -14.98
CA VAL A 178 7.54 -14.11 -14.51
C VAL A 178 6.15 -14.62 -14.83
N VAL A 179 5.34 -14.87 -13.80
CA VAL A 179 4.00 -15.42 -13.89
C VAL A 179 2.95 -14.47 -13.32
N GLY A 180 1.67 -14.68 -13.63
CA GLY A 180 0.56 -13.87 -13.13
C GLY A 180 -0.56 -13.77 -14.17
N VAL A 181 -1.70 -13.22 -13.78
CA VAL A 181 -2.86 -13.09 -14.68
C VAL A 181 -2.63 -12.06 -15.79
N ASN A 182 -3.45 -12.12 -16.86
CA ASN A 182 -3.41 -11.10 -17.89
C ASN A 182 -3.77 -9.73 -17.33
N GLY A 183 -3.02 -8.70 -17.73
CA GLY A 183 -3.20 -7.34 -17.23
C GLY A 183 -2.58 -7.03 -15.87
N SER A 184 -1.95 -8.02 -15.19
CA SER A 184 -1.27 -7.77 -13.92
C SER A 184 0.04 -6.94 -14.06
N GLY A 185 0.49 -6.66 -15.28
CA GLY A 185 1.70 -5.86 -15.49
C GLY A 185 2.99 -6.68 -15.68
N LYS A 186 2.92 -8.00 -15.95
CA LYS A 186 4.11 -8.86 -16.17
C LYS A 186 5.10 -8.28 -17.17
N THR A 187 4.65 -8.04 -18.39
CA THR A 187 5.47 -7.52 -19.50
C THR A 187 6.14 -6.19 -19.16
N THR A 188 5.39 -5.27 -18.54
CA THR A 188 5.91 -3.98 -18.07
C THR A 188 6.93 -4.17 -16.93
N THR A 189 6.66 -5.07 -16.01
CA THR A 189 7.56 -5.39 -14.88
C THR A 189 8.88 -5.95 -15.38
N ILE A 190 8.84 -6.87 -16.38
CA ILE A 190 10.06 -7.42 -17.01
C ILE A 190 10.90 -6.30 -17.63
N GLY A 191 10.27 -5.39 -18.40
CA GLY A 191 10.98 -4.26 -19.00
C GLY A 191 11.66 -3.35 -17.96
N LYS A 192 10.96 -3.05 -16.86
CA LYS A 192 11.50 -2.25 -15.75
C LYS A 192 12.64 -2.96 -15.02
N LEU A 193 12.49 -4.25 -14.69
CA LEU A 193 13.55 -5.06 -14.08
C LEU A 193 14.77 -5.16 -14.99
N ALA A 194 14.58 -5.44 -16.29
CA ALA A 194 15.67 -5.50 -17.26
C ALA A 194 16.46 -4.18 -17.30
N SER A 195 15.76 -3.04 -17.27
CA SER A 195 16.40 -1.71 -17.19
C SER A 195 17.22 -1.55 -15.91
N GLN A 196 16.65 -1.88 -14.75
CA GLN A 196 17.33 -1.72 -13.45
C GLN A 196 18.56 -2.60 -13.34
N PHE A 197 18.49 -3.87 -13.76
CA PHE A 197 19.64 -4.77 -13.73
C PHE A 197 20.72 -4.36 -14.74
N LYS A 198 20.33 -3.90 -15.92
CA LYS A 198 21.28 -3.35 -16.89
C LYS A 198 22.01 -2.11 -16.36
N MET A 199 21.28 -1.18 -15.74
CA MET A 199 21.87 -0.02 -15.10
C MET A 199 22.82 -0.40 -13.95
N ALA A 200 22.55 -1.53 -13.28
CA ALA A 200 23.45 -2.12 -12.29
C ALA A 200 24.65 -2.89 -12.90
N GLY A 201 24.87 -2.80 -14.20
CA GLY A 201 26.00 -3.39 -14.90
C GLY A 201 25.85 -4.88 -15.24
N LYS A 202 24.61 -5.44 -15.19
CA LYS A 202 24.36 -6.83 -15.54
C LYS A 202 24.01 -6.99 -17.02
N SER A 203 24.48 -8.06 -17.65
CA SER A 203 24.03 -8.49 -18.96
C SER A 203 22.68 -9.20 -18.83
N VAL A 204 21.67 -8.67 -19.50
CA VAL A 204 20.25 -9.14 -19.36
C VAL A 204 19.73 -9.54 -20.72
N MET A 205 19.00 -10.67 -20.77
CA MET A 205 18.24 -11.15 -21.91
C MET A 205 16.76 -11.34 -21.54
N ILE A 206 15.87 -11.19 -22.53
CA ILE A 206 14.42 -11.38 -22.34
C ILE A 206 13.94 -12.51 -23.28
N GLY A 207 13.08 -13.40 -22.76
CA GLY A 207 12.34 -14.40 -23.53
C GLY A 207 10.84 -14.07 -23.58
N ALA A 208 10.29 -13.86 -24.79
CA ALA A 208 8.88 -13.50 -25.00
C ALA A 208 7.97 -14.72 -25.01
N GLY A 209 7.74 -15.34 -23.83
CA GLY A 209 7.01 -16.61 -23.71
C GLY A 209 5.48 -16.51 -23.77
N ASP A 210 4.86 -15.30 -23.68
CA ASP A 210 3.43 -15.10 -23.99
C ASP A 210 3.21 -15.12 -25.52
N THR A 211 3.43 -16.28 -26.13
CA THR A 211 3.40 -16.47 -27.60
C THR A 211 1.99 -16.39 -28.19
N PHE A 212 0.96 -16.56 -27.38
CA PHE A 212 -0.44 -16.49 -27.84
C PHE A 212 -0.91 -15.09 -28.19
N ARG A 213 -0.25 -14.06 -27.61
CA ARG A 213 -0.65 -12.67 -27.75
C ARG A 213 0.39 -11.91 -28.58
N ALA A 214 0.09 -11.70 -29.87
CA ALA A 214 0.95 -10.91 -30.75
C ALA A 214 1.31 -9.54 -30.13
N ALA A 215 0.32 -8.84 -29.56
CA ALA A 215 0.53 -7.57 -28.88
C ALA A 215 1.46 -7.66 -27.65
N ALA A 216 1.51 -8.80 -26.94
CA ALA A 216 2.44 -8.99 -25.82
C ALA A 216 3.89 -9.14 -26.32
N ILE A 217 4.09 -9.92 -27.40
CA ILE A 217 5.40 -10.07 -28.04
C ILE A 217 5.91 -8.72 -28.54
N GLU A 218 5.04 -7.95 -29.21
CA GLU A 218 5.38 -6.62 -29.73
C GLU A 218 5.69 -5.64 -28.60
N GLN A 219 4.85 -5.59 -27.56
CA GLN A 219 5.08 -4.75 -26.39
C GLN A 219 6.41 -5.07 -25.71
N LEU A 220 6.72 -6.35 -25.54
CA LEU A 220 7.98 -6.75 -24.90
C LEU A 220 9.18 -6.43 -25.81
N SER A 221 9.02 -6.52 -27.13
CA SER A 221 10.05 -6.12 -28.11
C SER A 221 10.36 -4.61 -28.01
N VAL A 222 9.31 -3.77 -27.88
CA VAL A 222 9.48 -2.31 -27.68
C VAL A 222 10.21 -2.03 -26.34
N TRP A 223 9.88 -2.76 -25.29
CA TRP A 223 10.61 -2.66 -24.03
C TRP A 223 12.07 -3.07 -24.16
N ALA A 224 12.36 -4.21 -24.82
CA ALA A 224 13.73 -4.71 -25.03
C ALA A 224 14.57 -3.70 -25.83
N GLU A 225 14.00 -3.12 -26.89
CA GLU A 225 14.64 -2.06 -27.69
C GLU A 225 14.89 -0.80 -26.85
N ARG A 226 13.88 -0.34 -26.11
CA ARG A 226 13.98 0.87 -25.26
C ARG A 226 15.07 0.78 -24.22
N VAL A 227 15.28 -0.40 -23.62
CA VAL A 227 16.32 -0.64 -22.61
C VAL A 227 17.58 -1.24 -23.20
N ASP A 228 17.61 -1.45 -24.52
CA ASP A 228 18.72 -2.00 -25.30
C ASP A 228 19.23 -3.32 -24.71
N VAL A 229 18.35 -4.31 -24.65
CA VAL A 229 18.66 -5.70 -24.21
C VAL A 229 18.21 -6.70 -25.29
N PRO A 230 18.94 -7.83 -25.50
CA PRO A 230 18.56 -8.84 -26.45
C PRO A 230 17.25 -9.52 -26.04
N ILE A 231 16.43 -9.83 -27.04
CA ILE A 231 15.17 -10.55 -26.89
C ILE A 231 15.15 -11.82 -27.72
N VAL A 232 14.63 -12.90 -27.14
CA VAL A 232 14.28 -14.13 -27.88
C VAL A 232 12.78 -14.14 -28.05
N LYS A 233 12.33 -14.20 -29.30
CA LYS A 233 10.91 -14.27 -29.68
C LYS A 233 10.68 -15.34 -30.70
N GLY A 234 9.48 -15.93 -30.66
CA GLY A 234 9.01 -16.87 -31.67
C GLY A 234 7.85 -16.30 -32.45
N ASP A 235 7.38 -17.04 -33.44
CA ASP A 235 6.15 -16.72 -34.14
C ASP A 235 4.94 -16.78 -33.20
N GLN A 236 3.89 -16.02 -33.54
CA GLN A 236 2.64 -16.07 -32.78
C GLN A 236 2.08 -17.51 -32.81
N GLY A 237 1.70 -18.01 -31.62
CA GLY A 237 1.19 -19.36 -31.43
C GLY A 237 2.25 -20.46 -31.35
N SER A 238 3.54 -20.10 -31.40
CA SER A 238 4.62 -21.08 -31.15
C SER A 238 4.54 -21.63 -29.71
N ASP A 239 5.11 -22.82 -29.49
CA ASP A 239 5.13 -23.45 -28.15
C ASP A 239 5.96 -22.64 -27.14
N PRO A 240 5.35 -22.12 -26.07
CA PRO A 240 6.05 -21.33 -25.06
C PRO A 240 7.21 -22.06 -24.41
N ALA A 241 7.09 -23.37 -24.22
CA ALA A 241 8.15 -24.19 -23.65
C ALA A 241 9.37 -24.34 -24.58
N SER A 242 9.13 -24.44 -25.90
CA SER A 242 10.20 -24.42 -26.90
C SER A 242 10.93 -23.09 -26.94
N LEU A 243 10.19 -21.98 -26.78
CA LEU A 243 10.80 -20.66 -26.71
C LEU A 243 11.61 -20.49 -25.40
N ALA A 244 11.10 -20.95 -24.27
CA ALA A 244 11.83 -20.92 -23.00
C ALA A 244 13.14 -21.72 -23.10
N TYR A 245 13.10 -22.92 -23.70
CA TYR A 245 14.28 -23.73 -23.97
C TYR A 245 15.32 -22.96 -24.77
N LYS A 246 14.94 -22.41 -25.92
CA LYS A 246 15.83 -21.63 -26.80
C LYS A 246 16.40 -20.40 -26.11
N SER A 247 15.60 -19.75 -25.26
CA SER A 247 16.03 -18.58 -24.50
C SER A 247 17.14 -18.94 -23.50
N VAL A 248 16.99 -20.07 -22.80
CA VAL A 248 17.99 -20.54 -21.84
C VAL A 248 19.29 -20.94 -22.55
N GLU A 249 19.20 -21.71 -23.63
CA GLU A 249 20.39 -22.09 -24.42
C GLU A 249 21.13 -20.85 -24.95
N LYS A 250 20.39 -19.88 -25.48
CA LYS A 250 20.98 -18.64 -25.99
C LYS A 250 21.66 -17.83 -24.87
N ALA A 251 20.98 -17.69 -23.72
CA ALA A 251 21.52 -16.96 -22.57
C ALA A 251 22.81 -17.60 -22.03
N ILE A 252 22.89 -18.94 -22.03
CA ILE A 252 24.13 -19.67 -21.66
C ILE A 252 25.23 -19.39 -22.68
N ASN A 253 24.95 -19.55 -23.99
CA ASN A 253 25.93 -19.40 -25.07
C ASN A 253 26.48 -17.96 -25.15
N GLU A 254 25.67 -16.96 -24.82
CA GLU A 254 26.07 -15.55 -24.81
C GLU A 254 26.59 -15.06 -23.44
N ASN A 255 26.74 -15.97 -22.46
CA ASN A 255 27.20 -15.67 -21.10
C ASN A 255 26.43 -14.51 -20.42
N MET A 256 25.10 -14.55 -20.52
CA MET A 256 24.25 -13.55 -19.88
C MET A 256 24.21 -13.74 -18.35
N ASP A 257 24.18 -12.64 -17.59
CA ASP A 257 23.99 -12.71 -16.13
C ASP A 257 22.56 -13.10 -15.77
N LEU A 258 21.55 -12.53 -16.47
CA LEU A 258 20.13 -12.75 -16.19
C LEU A 258 19.33 -13.05 -17.47
N LEU A 259 18.34 -13.94 -17.32
CA LEU A 259 17.31 -14.19 -18.31
C LEU A 259 15.93 -14.03 -17.67
N PHE A 260 15.14 -13.05 -18.13
CA PHE A 260 13.72 -12.93 -17.78
C PHE A 260 12.85 -13.62 -18.84
N ILE A 261 11.93 -14.49 -18.41
CA ILE A 261 10.98 -15.17 -19.29
C ILE A 261 9.56 -14.69 -18.95
N ASP A 262 8.90 -13.99 -19.91
CA ASP A 262 7.48 -13.66 -19.82
C ASP A 262 6.63 -14.92 -20.05
N THR A 263 5.44 -14.99 -19.46
CA THR A 263 4.52 -16.12 -19.62
C THR A 263 3.10 -15.65 -19.89
N ALA A 264 2.28 -16.51 -20.50
CA ALA A 264 0.85 -16.27 -20.59
C ALA A 264 0.20 -16.16 -19.19
N GLY A 265 -0.97 -15.53 -19.13
CA GLY A 265 -1.69 -15.33 -17.86
C GLY A 265 -3.21 -15.59 -17.96
N ARG A 266 -3.61 -16.58 -18.76
CA ARG A 266 -5.02 -16.91 -19.03
C ARG A 266 -5.64 -17.74 -17.92
N LEU A 267 -5.87 -17.13 -16.74
CA LEU A 267 -6.38 -17.82 -15.55
C LEU A 267 -7.80 -18.39 -15.75
N GLN A 268 -8.58 -17.83 -16.68
CA GLN A 268 -9.91 -18.36 -17.05
C GLN A 268 -9.85 -19.80 -17.60
N ASN A 269 -8.72 -20.20 -18.20
CA ASN A 269 -8.43 -21.58 -18.56
C ASN A 269 -7.31 -22.13 -17.66
N LYS A 270 -7.67 -22.36 -16.39
CA LYS A 270 -6.74 -22.73 -15.33
C LYS A 270 -5.92 -23.97 -15.68
N THR A 271 -6.55 -25.01 -16.25
CA THR A 271 -5.90 -26.28 -16.55
C THR A 271 -4.82 -26.14 -17.61
N ASP A 272 -5.10 -25.43 -18.70
CA ASP A 272 -4.12 -25.24 -19.78
C ASP A 272 -2.95 -24.37 -19.32
N LEU A 273 -3.23 -23.29 -18.56
CA LEU A 273 -2.20 -22.46 -17.97
C LEU A 273 -1.29 -23.25 -17.03
N MET A 274 -1.87 -24.13 -16.19
CA MET A 274 -1.11 -25.01 -15.31
C MET A 274 -0.16 -25.90 -16.10
N GLN A 275 -0.69 -26.60 -17.12
CA GLN A 275 0.11 -27.49 -17.95
C GLN A 275 1.24 -26.76 -18.67
N GLU A 276 0.95 -25.57 -19.20
CA GLU A 276 1.93 -24.72 -19.87
C GLU A 276 3.06 -24.31 -18.92
N LEU A 277 2.74 -23.77 -17.74
CA LEU A 277 3.75 -23.34 -16.77
C LEU A 277 4.61 -24.50 -16.26
N VAL A 278 4.00 -25.64 -15.95
CA VAL A 278 4.73 -26.86 -15.57
C VAL A 278 5.66 -27.32 -16.69
N LYS A 279 5.19 -27.28 -17.95
CA LYS A 279 6.00 -27.64 -19.13
C LYS A 279 7.18 -26.68 -19.29
N ILE A 280 6.98 -25.35 -19.17
CA ILE A 280 8.03 -24.33 -19.21
C ILE A 280 9.11 -24.63 -18.16
N VAL A 281 8.72 -24.80 -16.89
CA VAL A 281 9.65 -25.10 -15.79
C VAL A 281 10.39 -26.41 -16.05
N THR A 282 9.70 -27.44 -16.58
CA THR A 282 10.31 -28.73 -16.86
C THR A 282 11.39 -28.67 -17.97
N VAL A 283 11.13 -27.88 -19.02
CA VAL A 283 12.11 -27.74 -20.11
C VAL A 283 13.30 -26.89 -19.71
N ILE A 284 13.08 -25.85 -18.88
CA ILE A 284 14.17 -25.05 -18.29
C ILE A 284 15.11 -25.97 -17.48
N LYS A 285 14.57 -26.84 -16.63
CA LYS A 285 15.34 -27.81 -15.82
C LYS A 285 16.11 -28.81 -16.66
N LYS A 286 15.67 -29.15 -17.89
CA LYS A 286 16.42 -30.00 -18.79
C LYS A 286 17.70 -29.35 -19.30
N VAL A 287 17.74 -28.03 -19.43
CA VAL A 287 18.91 -27.26 -19.86
C VAL A 287 19.81 -26.95 -18.68
N LYS A 288 19.21 -26.52 -17.57
CA LYS A 288 19.89 -26.15 -16.34
C LYS A 288 19.13 -26.72 -15.14
N SER A 289 19.67 -27.75 -14.49
CA SER A 289 18.98 -28.54 -13.46
C SER A 289 18.40 -27.76 -12.29
N ASP A 290 19.12 -26.71 -11.88
CA ASP A 290 18.79 -25.92 -10.71
C ASP A 290 17.89 -24.69 -11.02
N ALA A 291 17.60 -24.48 -12.33
CA ALA A 291 16.76 -23.40 -12.80
C ALA A 291 15.27 -23.82 -12.88
N PRO A 292 14.33 -22.86 -12.89
CA PRO A 292 14.56 -21.43 -12.69
C PRO A 292 14.86 -21.12 -11.22
N GLU A 293 15.82 -20.21 -10.98
CA GLU A 293 16.18 -19.77 -9.62
C GLU A 293 15.06 -18.93 -8.99
N ASN A 294 14.33 -18.20 -9.83
CA ASN A 294 13.20 -17.40 -9.37
C ASN A 294 11.96 -17.63 -10.25
N ILE A 295 10.82 -17.81 -9.60
CA ILE A 295 9.49 -17.73 -10.21
C ILE A 295 8.77 -16.59 -9.49
N ILE A 296 8.62 -15.45 -10.16
CA ILE A 296 8.06 -14.24 -9.58
C ILE A 296 6.60 -14.09 -10.02
N LEU A 297 5.70 -14.00 -9.05
CA LEU A 297 4.29 -13.77 -9.27
C LEU A 297 3.99 -12.25 -9.28
N VAL A 298 3.52 -11.74 -10.40
CA VAL A 298 3.10 -10.34 -10.55
C VAL A 298 1.60 -10.24 -10.31
N LEU A 299 1.24 -9.44 -9.30
CA LEU A 299 -0.12 -9.23 -8.81
C LEU A 299 -0.57 -7.79 -9.03
N ASP A 300 -1.84 -7.59 -9.35
CA ASP A 300 -2.47 -6.29 -9.55
C ASP A 300 -3.27 -5.88 -8.30
N ALA A 301 -2.82 -4.86 -7.57
CA ALA A 301 -3.44 -4.39 -6.33
C ALA A 301 -4.90 -3.99 -6.50
N THR A 302 -5.33 -3.55 -7.70
CA THR A 302 -6.71 -3.13 -7.97
C THR A 302 -7.73 -4.26 -7.88
N THR A 303 -7.27 -5.51 -7.96
CA THR A 303 -8.14 -6.69 -7.88
C THR A 303 -8.60 -7.03 -6.46
N GLY A 304 -8.01 -6.40 -5.42
CA GLY A 304 -8.39 -6.59 -4.01
C GLY A 304 -8.28 -8.04 -3.55
N GLN A 305 -9.19 -8.53 -2.73
CA GLN A 305 -9.15 -9.86 -2.11
C GLN A 305 -9.07 -11.04 -3.11
N ASN A 306 -9.42 -10.83 -4.39
CA ASN A 306 -9.23 -11.88 -5.42
C ASN A 306 -7.76 -12.28 -5.62
N ILE A 307 -6.80 -11.44 -5.18
CA ILE A 307 -5.38 -11.77 -5.18
C ILE A 307 -5.08 -13.03 -4.38
N ILE A 308 -5.77 -13.24 -3.26
CA ILE A 308 -5.56 -14.39 -2.37
C ILE A 308 -5.73 -15.70 -3.15
N SER A 309 -6.83 -15.82 -3.89
CA SER A 309 -7.08 -17.01 -4.72
C SER A 309 -6.07 -17.15 -5.87
N GLN A 310 -5.60 -16.04 -6.43
CA GLN A 310 -4.54 -16.10 -7.46
C GLN A 310 -3.24 -16.67 -6.88
N VAL A 311 -2.78 -16.18 -5.72
CA VAL A 311 -1.58 -16.70 -5.06
C VAL A 311 -1.71 -18.20 -4.78
N GLU A 312 -2.84 -18.64 -4.23
CA GLU A 312 -3.11 -20.08 -3.97
C GLU A 312 -3.02 -20.92 -5.23
N ILE A 313 -3.65 -20.46 -6.31
CA ILE A 313 -3.67 -21.17 -7.58
C ILE A 313 -2.24 -21.28 -8.15
N PHE A 314 -1.48 -20.17 -8.20
CA PHE A 314 -0.14 -20.19 -8.73
C PHE A 314 0.83 -21.00 -7.87
N GLN A 315 0.70 -20.97 -6.52
CA GLN A 315 1.50 -21.84 -5.64
C GLN A 315 1.24 -23.34 -5.85
N GLN A 316 0.02 -23.72 -6.24
CA GLN A 316 -0.30 -25.12 -6.58
C GLN A 316 0.33 -25.56 -7.92
N MET A 317 0.60 -24.61 -8.82
CA MET A 317 1.15 -24.89 -10.14
C MET A 317 2.68 -24.99 -10.14
N VAL A 318 3.31 -23.98 -9.54
CA VAL A 318 4.75 -23.81 -9.55
C VAL A 318 5.23 -23.27 -8.21
N ASN A 319 6.50 -23.49 -7.90
CA ASN A 319 7.11 -23.01 -6.67
C ASN A 319 7.39 -21.48 -6.78
N ILE A 320 6.44 -20.64 -6.38
CA ILE A 320 6.60 -19.18 -6.34
C ILE A 320 7.69 -18.83 -5.33
N THR A 321 8.69 -18.08 -5.75
CA THR A 321 9.81 -17.64 -4.90
C THR A 321 9.64 -16.22 -4.36
N GLY A 322 8.76 -15.42 -4.97
CA GLY A 322 8.49 -14.07 -4.52
C GLY A 322 7.40 -13.39 -5.35
N ILE A 323 7.03 -12.20 -4.90
CA ILE A 323 5.91 -11.41 -5.42
C ILE A 323 6.39 -10.02 -5.83
N ILE A 324 5.78 -9.48 -6.88
CA ILE A 324 5.81 -8.07 -7.22
C ILE A 324 4.36 -7.58 -7.26
N MET A 325 4.03 -6.55 -6.47
CA MET A 325 2.71 -5.94 -6.48
C MET A 325 2.71 -4.70 -7.37
N THR A 326 1.79 -4.62 -8.32
CA THR A 326 1.67 -3.51 -9.27
C THR A 326 0.43 -2.66 -9.03
N LYS A 327 0.36 -1.48 -9.64
CA LYS A 327 -0.78 -0.56 -9.66
C LYS A 327 -1.23 -0.07 -8.27
N LEU A 328 -0.28 0.08 -7.36
CA LEU A 328 -0.56 0.62 -6.04
C LEU A 328 -0.92 2.11 -6.07
N ASP A 329 -0.46 2.85 -7.08
CA ASP A 329 -0.76 4.27 -7.34
C ASP A 329 -2.25 4.55 -7.61
N GLY A 330 -2.93 3.61 -8.25
CA GLY A 330 -4.37 3.71 -8.57
C GLY A 330 -5.30 2.96 -7.61
N SER A 331 -4.76 2.35 -6.57
CA SER A 331 -5.51 1.42 -5.73
C SER A 331 -5.91 1.99 -4.37
N ALA A 332 -7.22 2.08 -4.11
CA ALA A 332 -7.75 2.23 -2.75
C ALA A 332 -7.64 0.93 -1.92
N LYS A 333 -7.09 -0.14 -2.49
CA LYS A 333 -7.11 -1.52 -1.97
C LYS A 333 -5.72 -2.02 -1.55
N GLY A 334 -4.81 -1.12 -1.19
CA GLY A 334 -3.44 -1.46 -0.78
C GLY A 334 -3.35 -2.44 0.39
N GLY A 335 -4.38 -2.49 1.25
CA GLY A 335 -4.43 -3.40 2.40
C GLY A 335 -4.34 -4.88 2.05
N VAL A 336 -4.71 -5.26 0.82
CA VAL A 336 -4.58 -6.66 0.38
C VAL A 336 -3.14 -7.18 0.44
N LEU A 337 -2.13 -6.31 0.27
CA LEU A 337 -0.72 -6.68 0.41
C LEU A 337 -0.41 -7.24 1.81
N ILE A 338 -1.02 -6.66 2.85
CA ILE A 338 -0.87 -7.10 4.23
C ILE A 338 -1.44 -8.51 4.40
N SER A 339 -2.61 -8.79 3.80
CA SER A 339 -3.23 -10.12 3.83
C SER A 339 -2.38 -11.18 3.12
N VAL A 340 -1.83 -10.83 1.96
CA VAL A 340 -0.92 -11.71 1.19
C VAL A 340 0.34 -11.99 2.01
N ALA A 341 0.91 -10.98 2.60
CA ALA A 341 2.08 -11.06 3.46
C ALA A 341 1.86 -11.97 4.67
N ASP A 342 0.79 -11.72 5.43
CA ASP A 342 0.48 -12.49 6.63
C ASP A 342 0.16 -13.95 6.32
N ARG A 343 -0.55 -14.21 5.21
CA ARG A 343 -1.03 -15.56 4.86
C ARG A 343 0.03 -16.44 4.22
N PHE A 344 0.77 -15.91 3.24
CA PHE A 344 1.64 -16.71 2.39
C PHE A 344 3.11 -16.62 2.77
N LYS A 345 3.54 -15.58 3.47
CA LYS A 345 4.93 -15.33 3.88
C LYS A 345 5.93 -15.37 2.71
N LEU A 346 5.46 -15.09 1.48
CA LEU A 346 6.30 -15.00 0.31
C LEU A 346 7.05 -13.65 0.29
N PRO A 347 8.33 -13.64 -0.13
CA PRO A 347 9.06 -12.40 -0.30
C PRO A 347 8.35 -11.42 -1.24
N ILE A 348 8.27 -10.15 -0.86
CA ILE A 348 7.84 -9.06 -1.73
C ILE A 348 9.10 -8.34 -2.20
N HIS A 349 9.39 -8.47 -3.50
CA HIS A 349 10.63 -7.98 -4.09
C HIS A 349 10.56 -6.51 -4.49
N ALA A 350 9.41 -6.07 -4.99
CA ALA A 350 9.22 -4.72 -5.46
C ALA A 350 7.73 -4.36 -5.51
N ILE A 351 7.45 -3.07 -5.60
CA ILE A 351 6.11 -2.50 -5.82
C ILE A 351 6.10 -1.59 -7.03
N GLY A 352 5.03 -1.67 -7.84
CA GLY A 352 4.78 -0.80 -8.98
C GLY A 352 3.83 0.33 -8.60
N VAL A 353 4.30 1.57 -8.78
CA VAL A 353 3.61 2.80 -8.38
C VAL A 353 3.44 3.77 -9.57
N GLY A 354 3.25 3.22 -10.75
CA GLY A 354 3.05 3.98 -11.99
C GLY A 354 3.65 3.29 -13.22
N GLU A 355 3.69 4.00 -14.34
CA GLU A 355 4.02 3.43 -15.66
C GLU A 355 5.46 3.67 -16.13
N THR A 356 6.19 4.63 -15.54
CA THR A 356 7.57 4.96 -15.95
C THR A 356 8.58 3.92 -15.49
N LEU A 357 9.79 3.93 -16.03
CA LEU A 357 10.87 3.01 -15.65
C LEU A 357 11.18 3.05 -14.15
N ASP A 358 11.15 4.24 -13.56
CA ASP A 358 11.47 4.47 -12.16
C ASP A 358 10.31 4.13 -11.20
N ASP A 359 9.13 3.77 -11.74
CA ASP A 359 7.94 3.44 -10.93
C ASP A 359 7.88 1.97 -10.47
N LEU A 360 8.94 1.21 -10.65
CA LEU A 360 9.15 -0.06 -9.96
C LEU A 360 10.18 0.18 -8.84
N GLN A 361 9.69 0.16 -7.61
CA GLN A 361 10.47 0.55 -6.43
C GLN A 361 10.74 -0.65 -5.52
N PRO A 362 11.85 -0.71 -4.80
CA PRO A 362 12.02 -1.65 -3.70
C PRO A 362 10.86 -1.52 -2.71
N PHE A 363 10.49 -2.63 -2.08
CA PHE A 363 9.42 -2.61 -1.08
C PHE A 363 9.97 -2.18 0.28
N ASP A 364 9.48 -1.03 0.79
CA ASP A 364 9.75 -0.54 2.13
C ASP A 364 8.48 -0.67 3.00
N PRO A 365 8.48 -1.53 4.04
CA PRO A 365 7.34 -1.79 4.90
C PRO A 365 6.84 -0.58 5.67
N GLU A 366 7.75 0.23 6.25
CA GLU A 366 7.38 1.39 7.07
C GLU A 366 6.80 2.50 6.19
N GLU A 367 7.44 2.76 5.03
CA GLU A 367 6.93 3.75 4.08
C GLU A 367 5.56 3.35 3.53
N PHE A 368 5.36 2.06 3.23
CA PHE A 368 4.07 1.53 2.80
C PHE A 368 2.99 1.65 3.89
N ALA A 369 3.29 1.22 5.12
CA ALA A 369 2.35 1.30 6.25
C ALA A 369 1.98 2.76 6.55
N THR A 370 2.96 3.67 6.56
CA THR A 370 2.75 5.11 6.76
C THR A 370 1.87 5.71 5.65
N ALA A 371 2.12 5.33 4.39
CA ALA A 371 1.31 5.81 3.27
C ALA A 371 -0.14 5.28 3.32
N LEU A 372 -0.35 4.06 3.80
CA LEU A 372 -1.68 3.43 3.93
C LEU A 372 -2.49 4.09 5.06
N ILE A 373 -1.90 4.29 6.23
CA ILE A 373 -2.56 4.82 7.44
C ILE A 373 -2.73 6.35 7.37
N GLY A 374 -1.90 7.01 6.59
CA GLY A 374 -1.80 8.48 6.50
C GLY A 374 -0.74 9.05 7.43
N ASP A 375 0.01 10.01 6.90
CA ASP A 375 1.07 10.69 7.64
C ASP A 375 0.47 11.60 8.73
N PHE A 376 0.97 11.48 9.94
CA PHE A 376 0.60 12.31 11.10
C PHE A 376 1.84 12.99 11.72
N ARG A 377 3.02 12.77 11.12
CA ARG A 377 4.33 13.26 11.61
C ARG A 377 4.74 14.60 10.98
N GLU A 378 3.90 15.15 10.06
CA GLU A 378 4.13 16.45 9.43
C GLU A 378 3.49 17.62 10.17
#